data_b3b90c57bdc209c75e9ceeaf3bac07fd
#
_entry.id   b3b90c57bdc209c75e9ceeaf3bac07fd
#
_cell.length_a   1.000
_cell.length_b   1.000
_cell.length_c   1.000
_cell.angle_alpha   90.00
_cell.angle_beta   90.00
_cell.angle_gamma   90.00
#
_symmetry.space_group_name_H-M   'P 1'
#
loop_
_entity.id
_entity.type
_entity.pdbx_description
1 polymer ?
#
loop_
_entity_poly.entity_id
_entity_poly.type
_entity_poly.pdbx_seq_one_letter_code
_entity_poly.pdbx_strand_id
1 'polypeptide(L)'
;MKVFLGKDAERFLIDIPIAKSILTKDIKKAEKSIKKYPIVLKIISPKAVHKTDVNAVRIVHKKEDFEREFKDLIIMAKKKRIPLNGILVQEYIKGREVIIGIKNDPSFGHAIMFGLGGTMVEVLKDVTFRICPIEESDAENMIQELKTKQILYGVRGEKAVNINLLKRILVQVSLIPKKHKNIEELDINPLIINEKEAKAVDVRVAVK
;
A
#
# COMPACT_ATOMS: atom_id res chain seq x y z
N MET A 1 1.58 -14.50 17.30
CA MET A 1 1.19 -13.76 16.10
C MET A 1 2.41 -13.60 15.19
N LYS A 2 2.33 -14.03 13.94
CA LYS A 2 3.40 -13.91 12.94
C LYS A 2 3.07 -12.77 11.98
N VAL A 3 4.03 -11.87 11.72
CA VAL A 3 3.84 -10.70 10.85
C VAL A 3 4.62 -10.87 9.55
N PHE A 4 3.96 -10.65 8.43
CA PHE A 4 4.53 -10.63 7.08
C PHE A 4 4.52 -9.21 6.54
N LEU A 5 5.57 -8.83 5.82
CA LEU A 5 5.76 -7.49 5.24
C LEU A 5 6.19 -7.61 3.78
N GLY A 6 5.83 -6.64 2.95
CA GLY A 6 6.26 -6.53 1.56
C GLY A 6 5.96 -7.80 0.78
N LYS A 7 6.96 -8.38 0.10
CA LYS A 7 6.80 -9.57 -0.77
C LYS A 7 6.17 -10.78 -0.07
N ASP A 8 6.46 -10.99 1.20
CA ASP A 8 5.87 -12.10 1.96
C ASP A 8 4.39 -11.86 2.28
N ALA A 9 3.99 -10.60 2.45
CA ALA A 9 2.60 -10.22 2.65
C ALA A 9 1.79 -10.22 1.34
N GLU A 10 2.41 -9.86 0.22
CA GLU A 10 1.76 -9.80 -1.10
C GLU A 10 1.09 -11.12 -1.52
N ARG A 11 1.60 -12.27 -1.07
CA ARG A 11 1.02 -13.59 -1.36
C ARG A 11 -0.41 -13.79 -0.82
N PHE A 12 -0.83 -12.99 0.14
CA PHE A 12 -2.21 -13.02 0.66
C PHE A 12 -3.18 -12.22 -0.22
N LEU A 13 -2.66 -11.34 -1.09
CA LEU A 13 -3.47 -10.51 -2.00
C LEU A 13 -3.79 -11.29 -3.29
N ILE A 14 -4.79 -12.16 -3.21
CA ILE A 14 -5.23 -12.93 -4.38
C ILE A 14 -6.06 -12.02 -5.28
N ASP A 15 -5.69 -11.94 -6.56
CA ASP A 15 -6.37 -11.14 -7.61
C ASP A 15 -6.36 -9.61 -7.37
N ILE A 16 -5.56 -9.12 -6.41
CA ILE A 16 -5.37 -7.69 -6.20
C ILE A 16 -4.06 -7.28 -6.87
N PRO A 17 -4.08 -6.31 -7.80
CA PRO A 17 -2.86 -5.87 -8.47
C PRO A 17 -1.85 -5.28 -7.50
N ILE A 18 -0.57 -5.64 -7.69
CA ILE A 18 0.54 -5.20 -6.84
C ILE A 18 1.55 -4.46 -7.69
N ALA A 19 2.12 -3.38 -7.16
CA ALA A 19 3.17 -2.62 -7.83
C ALA A 19 4.44 -3.48 -8.01
N LYS A 20 4.95 -3.52 -9.24
CA LYS A 20 6.15 -4.31 -9.58
C LYS A 20 7.34 -3.79 -8.80
N SER A 21 8.06 -4.69 -8.15
CA SER A 21 9.19 -4.33 -7.30
C SER A 21 10.24 -5.42 -7.23
N ILE A 22 11.45 -5.04 -6.87
CA ILE A 22 12.55 -5.93 -6.53
C ILE A 22 13.23 -5.45 -5.23
N LEU A 23 13.54 -6.37 -4.35
CA LEU A 23 14.32 -6.09 -3.13
C LEU A 23 15.76 -6.51 -3.37
N THR A 24 16.72 -5.58 -3.21
CA THR A 24 18.13 -5.88 -3.41
C THR A 24 19.04 -4.89 -2.64
N LYS A 25 20.28 -5.32 -2.37
CA LYS A 25 21.39 -4.45 -1.91
C LYS A 25 22.37 -4.14 -3.05
N ASP A 26 22.23 -4.83 -4.17
CA ASP A 26 23.08 -4.70 -5.35
C ASP A 26 22.51 -3.63 -6.29
N ILE A 27 23.25 -2.55 -6.46
CA ILE A 27 22.86 -1.42 -7.30
C ILE A 27 22.74 -1.79 -8.79
N LYS A 28 23.62 -2.68 -9.29
CA LYS A 28 23.56 -3.12 -10.69
C LYS A 28 22.31 -3.96 -10.97
N LYS A 29 21.95 -4.83 -10.00
CA LYS A 29 20.71 -5.61 -10.05
C LYS A 29 19.49 -4.70 -9.97
N ALA A 30 19.54 -3.68 -9.11
CA ALA A 30 18.49 -2.67 -9.01
C ALA A 30 18.30 -1.92 -10.33
N GLU A 31 19.38 -1.38 -10.93
CA GLU A 31 19.34 -0.64 -12.19
C GLU A 31 18.75 -1.47 -13.33
N LYS A 32 19.17 -2.74 -13.48
CA LYS A 32 18.66 -3.66 -14.51
C LYS A 32 17.16 -3.92 -14.40
N SER A 33 16.57 -3.78 -13.21
CA SER A 33 15.14 -3.99 -12.98
C SER A 33 14.26 -2.81 -13.41
N ILE A 34 14.85 -1.63 -13.58
CA ILE A 34 14.13 -0.38 -13.88
C ILE A 34 13.80 -0.34 -15.37
N LYS A 35 12.50 -0.30 -15.68
CA LYS A 35 12.01 -0.19 -17.06
C LYS A 35 11.76 1.26 -17.48
N LYS A 36 11.29 2.09 -16.57
CA LYS A 36 10.95 3.50 -16.79
C LYS A 36 11.02 4.29 -15.49
N TYR A 37 11.22 5.57 -15.59
CA TYR A 37 11.12 6.54 -14.49
C TYR A 37 9.78 7.29 -14.56
N PRO A 38 9.29 7.84 -13.42
CA PRO A 38 9.88 7.77 -12.09
C PRO A 38 9.76 6.37 -11.45
N ILE A 39 10.57 6.13 -10.42
CA ILE A 39 10.53 4.94 -9.57
C ILE A 39 10.49 5.35 -8.10
N VAL A 40 10.17 4.40 -7.22
CA VAL A 40 10.23 4.58 -5.77
C VAL A 40 11.30 3.67 -5.18
N LEU A 41 12.16 4.23 -4.34
CA LEU A 41 13.12 3.50 -3.52
C LEU A 41 12.64 3.49 -2.07
N LYS A 42 12.62 2.33 -1.42
CA LYS A 42 12.21 2.19 -0.01
C LYS A 42 13.21 1.34 0.76
N ILE A 43 13.60 1.77 1.95
CA ILE A 43 14.34 0.92 2.89
C ILE A 43 13.40 -0.17 3.41
N ILE A 44 13.83 -1.43 3.35
CA ILE A 44 13.15 -2.55 3.99
C ILE A 44 13.98 -3.03 5.17
N SER A 45 13.38 -2.97 6.35
CA SER A 45 13.98 -3.33 7.63
C SER A 45 12.99 -4.08 8.52
N PRO A 46 13.42 -5.10 9.27
CA PRO A 46 12.56 -5.80 10.22
C PRO A 46 12.16 -4.92 11.43
N LYS A 47 12.89 -3.83 11.69
CA LYS A 47 12.65 -2.90 12.81
C LYS A 47 11.98 -1.58 12.40
N ALA A 48 11.87 -1.28 11.10
CA ALA A 48 11.27 -0.01 10.64
C ALA A 48 9.75 -0.18 10.50
N VAL A 49 9.00 0.11 11.55
CA VAL A 49 7.53 0.08 11.57
C VAL A 49 6.95 1.37 10.96
N HIS A 50 7.64 2.52 11.10
CA HIS A 50 7.22 3.81 10.54
C HIS A 50 8.25 4.31 9.51
N LYS A 51 8.06 3.93 8.23
CA LYS A 51 8.98 4.25 7.12
C LYS A 51 9.03 5.74 6.77
N THR A 52 7.95 6.48 7.03
CA THR A 52 7.81 7.91 6.73
C THR A 52 8.64 8.79 7.65
N ASP A 53 8.71 8.46 8.94
CA ASP A 53 9.37 9.28 9.97
C ASP A 53 10.89 9.36 9.79
N VAL A 54 11.48 8.45 9.02
CA VAL A 54 12.93 8.38 8.81
C VAL A 54 13.39 8.76 7.41
N ASN A 55 12.52 9.36 6.57
CA ASN A 55 12.82 9.65 5.17
C ASN A 55 13.30 8.40 4.38
N ALA A 56 12.75 7.24 4.70
CA ALA A 56 13.13 5.95 4.14
C ALA A 56 12.56 5.67 2.74
N VAL A 57 11.79 6.62 2.19
CA VAL A 57 11.19 6.55 0.86
C VAL A 57 11.71 7.70 0.00
N ARG A 58 12.08 7.39 -1.24
CA ARG A 58 12.52 8.37 -2.25
C ARG A 58 11.80 8.13 -3.56
N ILE A 59 11.36 9.22 -4.21
CA ILE A 59 10.90 9.18 -5.59
C ILE A 59 12.04 9.66 -6.47
N VAL A 60 12.48 8.81 -7.38
CA VAL A 60 13.57 9.10 -8.32
C VAL A 60 12.96 9.36 -9.68
N HIS A 61 13.07 10.59 -10.15
CA HIS A 61 12.44 11.05 -11.39
C HIS A 61 13.29 10.77 -12.64
N LYS A 62 14.61 10.73 -12.50
CA LYS A 62 15.55 10.61 -13.60
C LYS A 62 16.60 9.53 -13.32
N LYS A 63 17.13 8.94 -14.39
CA LYS A 63 18.17 7.91 -14.31
C LYS A 63 19.44 8.41 -13.62
N GLU A 64 19.82 9.65 -13.90
CA GLU A 64 21.05 10.29 -13.40
C GLU A 64 21.07 10.39 -11.87
N ASP A 65 19.89 10.49 -11.24
CA ASP A 65 19.78 10.61 -9.77
C ASP A 65 19.75 9.24 -9.07
N PHE A 66 19.50 8.14 -9.81
CA PHE A 66 19.24 6.83 -9.24
C PHE A 66 20.38 6.32 -8.34
N GLU A 67 21.62 6.37 -8.86
CA GLU A 67 22.78 5.84 -8.14
C GLU A 67 23.02 6.60 -6.84
N ARG A 68 22.91 7.93 -6.87
CA ARG A 68 23.04 8.80 -5.70
C ARG A 68 21.98 8.46 -4.65
N GLU A 69 20.71 8.48 -5.03
CA GLU A 69 19.59 8.23 -4.10
C GLU A 69 19.65 6.82 -3.50
N PHE A 70 20.04 5.82 -4.29
CA PHE A 70 20.20 4.44 -3.80
C PHE A 70 21.31 4.33 -2.76
N LYS A 71 22.48 4.95 -3.02
CA LYS A 71 23.62 4.97 -2.08
C LYS A 71 23.29 5.75 -0.82
N ASP A 72 22.61 6.89 -0.95
CA ASP A 72 22.23 7.74 0.18
C ASP A 72 21.28 7.01 1.14
N LEU A 73 20.33 6.21 0.63
CA LEU A 73 19.48 5.37 1.47
C LEU A 73 20.28 4.33 2.26
N ILE A 74 21.29 3.71 1.65
CA ILE A 74 22.17 2.74 2.35
C ILE A 74 22.99 3.44 3.44
N ILE A 75 23.57 4.61 3.13
CA ILE A 75 24.34 5.42 4.07
C ILE A 75 23.46 5.87 5.23
N MET A 76 22.25 6.33 4.95
CA MET A 76 21.28 6.75 5.95
C MET A 76 20.90 5.58 6.87
N ALA A 77 20.63 4.40 6.31
CA ALA A 77 20.32 3.22 7.11
C ALA A 77 21.47 2.87 8.08
N LYS A 78 22.73 2.95 7.59
CA LYS A 78 23.92 2.75 8.43
C LYS A 78 24.02 3.81 9.54
N LYS A 79 23.90 5.10 9.21
CA LYS A 79 23.98 6.20 10.18
C LYS A 79 22.92 6.09 11.28
N LYS A 80 21.70 5.71 10.91
CA LYS A 80 20.57 5.53 11.85
C LYS A 80 20.55 4.15 12.52
N ARG A 81 21.55 3.30 12.29
CA ARG A 81 21.64 1.92 12.81
C ARG A 81 20.40 1.09 12.51
N ILE A 82 19.78 1.32 11.35
CA ILE A 82 18.62 0.57 10.87
C ILE A 82 19.11 -0.72 10.23
N PRO A 83 18.70 -1.91 10.74
CA PRO A 83 19.04 -3.18 10.10
C PRO A 83 18.47 -3.21 8.68
N LEU A 84 19.33 -3.32 7.67
CA LEU A 84 18.94 -3.23 6.27
C LEU A 84 18.75 -4.62 5.66
N ASN A 85 17.53 -5.02 5.31
CA ASN A 85 17.26 -6.21 4.49
C ASN A 85 17.57 -5.94 3.02
N GLY A 86 17.32 -4.72 2.54
CA GLY A 86 17.60 -4.25 1.19
C GLY A 86 16.87 -2.95 0.89
N ILE A 87 17.12 -2.43 -0.31
CA ILE A 87 16.33 -1.35 -0.91
C ILE A 87 15.30 -1.98 -1.83
N LEU A 88 14.03 -1.69 -1.62
CA LEU A 88 12.96 -2.01 -2.54
C LEU A 88 12.95 -0.98 -3.67
N VAL A 89 13.17 -1.44 -4.89
CA VAL A 89 13.02 -0.64 -6.10
C VAL A 89 11.64 -0.98 -6.68
N GLN A 90 10.75 -0.01 -6.72
CA GLN A 90 9.34 -0.22 -7.07
C GLN A 90 8.91 0.75 -8.18
N GLU A 91 8.07 0.29 -9.09
CA GLU A 91 7.44 1.17 -10.08
C GLU A 91 6.65 2.28 -9.38
N TYR A 92 6.74 3.49 -9.93
CA TYR A 92 5.92 4.61 -9.45
C TYR A 92 4.53 4.56 -10.09
N ILE A 93 3.50 4.60 -9.27
CA ILE A 93 2.11 4.68 -9.70
C ILE A 93 1.60 6.08 -9.36
N LYS A 94 1.09 6.78 -10.37
CA LYS A 94 0.44 8.08 -10.16
C LYS A 94 -1.05 7.85 -9.91
N GLY A 95 -1.58 8.35 -8.80
CA GLY A 95 -3.00 8.19 -8.47
C GLY A 95 -3.32 8.74 -7.08
N ARG A 96 -4.52 8.42 -6.62
CA ARG A 96 -4.98 8.70 -5.26
C ARG A 96 -4.57 7.55 -4.35
N GLU A 97 -4.14 7.90 -3.17
CA GLU A 97 -3.84 6.93 -2.11
C GLU A 97 -5.11 6.61 -1.34
N VAL A 98 -5.41 5.34 -1.18
CA VAL A 98 -6.46 4.84 -0.30
C VAL A 98 -5.88 3.77 0.62
N ILE A 99 -6.49 3.59 1.77
CA ILE A 99 -6.16 2.53 2.72
C ILE A 99 -7.29 1.52 2.79
N ILE A 100 -6.92 0.25 2.85
CA ILE A 100 -7.86 -0.85 3.01
C ILE A 100 -7.28 -1.78 4.07
N GLY A 101 -7.98 -1.92 5.20
CA GLY A 101 -7.58 -2.78 6.30
C GLY A 101 -8.57 -3.89 6.57
N ILE A 102 -8.09 -5.01 7.10
CA ILE A 102 -8.92 -6.05 7.73
C ILE A 102 -8.42 -6.24 9.14
N LYS A 103 -9.36 -6.36 10.07
CA LYS A 103 -9.08 -6.73 11.45
C LYS A 103 -10.06 -7.79 11.92
N ASN A 104 -9.53 -8.80 12.61
CA ASN A 104 -10.35 -9.80 13.27
C ASN A 104 -10.83 -9.25 14.63
N ASP A 105 -12.12 -9.00 14.74
CA ASP A 105 -12.76 -8.55 15.99
C ASP A 105 -13.30 -9.78 16.74
N PRO A 106 -13.08 -9.87 18.08
CA PRO A 106 -13.54 -11.01 18.87
C PRO A 106 -15.07 -11.20 18.84
N SER A 107 -15.83 -10.13 18.69
CA SER A 107 -17.29 -10.15 18.75
C SER A 107 -17.95 -10.30 17.38
N PHE A 108 -17.37 -9.62 16.36
CA PHE A 108 -17.97 -9.50 15.04
C PHE A 108 -17.26 -10.31 13.95
N GLY A 109 -16.12 -10.92 14.26
CA GLY A 109 -15.28 -11.58 13.27
C GLY A 109 -14.48 -10.56 12.45
N HIS A 110 -14.19 -10.87 11.17
CA HIS A 110 -13.40 -9.98 10.35
C HIS A 110 -14.21 -8.77 9.88
N ALA A 111 -13.67 -7.58 10.09
CA ALA A 111 -14.19 -6.32 9.58
C ALA A 111 -13.21 -5.70 8.59
N ILE A 112 -13.73 -5.17 7.48
CA ILE A 112 -12.98 -4.38 6.52
C ILE A 112 -13.11 -2.89 6.85
N MET A 113 -11.98 -2.17 6.77
CA MET A 113 -11.88 -0.73 6.87
C MET A 113 -11.50 -0.15 5.51
N PHE A 114 -12.08 0.98 5.15
CA PHE A 114 -11.72 1.74 3.96
C PHE A 114 -11.63 3.23 4.27
N GLY A 115 -10.65 3.92 3.69
CA GLY A 115 -10.48 5.37 3.79
C GLY A 115 -9.53 5.92 2.73
N LEU A 116 -9.43 7.26 2.66
CA LEU A 116 -8.39 7.90 1.87
C LEU A 116 -7.04 7.73 2.57
N GLY A 117 -5.97 7.54 1.79
CA GLY A 117 -4.60 7.44 2.29
C GLY A 117 -3.92 8.81 2.52
N GLY A 118 -2.65 8.74 2.92
CA GLY A 118 -1.82 9.92 3.17
C GLY A 118 -2.15 10.63 4.49
N THR A 119 -1.66 11.85 4.63
CA THR A 119 -1.82 12.68 5.84
C THR A 119 -3.27 12.96 6.22
N MET A 120 -4.20 12.87 5.27
CA MET A 120 -5.63 13.13 5.49
C MET A 120 -6.25 12.12 6.46
N VAL A 121 -5.86 10.84 6.40
CA VAL A 121 -6.41 9.81 7.31
C VAL A 121 -5.96 10.02 8.74
N GLU A 122 -4.69 10.38 8.93
CA GLU A 122 -4.12 10.58 10.27
C GLU A 122 -4.81 11.76 11.00
N VAL A 123 -5.19 12.79 10.24
CA VAL A 123 -5.80 14.00 10.79
C VAL A 123 -7.33 13.90 10.91
N LEU A 124 -7.99 13.44 9.84
CA LEU A 124 -9.46 13.48 9.74
C LEU A 124 -10.14 12.20 10.24
N LYS A 125 -9.40 11.08 10.32
CA LYS A 125 -9.94 9.75 10.67
C LYS A 125 -11.20 9.39 9.85
N ASP A 126 -11.21 9.81 8.57
CA ASP A 126 -12.33 9.62 7.66
C ASP A 126 -12.27 8.21 7.07
N VAL A 127 -12.84 7.27 7.79
CA VAL A 127 -12.85 5.84 7.46
C VAL A 127 -14.23 5.25 7.67
N THR A 128 -14.52 4.20 6.92
CA THR A 128 -15.76 3.42 7.01
C THR A 128 -15.44 1.95 7.29
N PHE A 129 -16.40 1.24 7.88
CA PHE A 129 -16.24 -0.16 8.28
C PHE A 129 -17.44 -1.00 7.86
N ARG A 130 -17.18 -2.29 7.52
CA ARG A 130 -18.21 -3.32 7.29
C ARG A 130 -17.70 -4.67 7.77
N ILE A 131 -18.63 -5.55 8.12
CA ILE A 131 -18.30 -6.95 8.44
C ILE A 131 -18.01 -7.71 7.15
N CYS A 132 -16.94 -8.50 7.14
CA CYS A 132 -16.57 -9.34 5.99
C CYS A 132 -17.44 -10.61 5.93
N PRO A 133 -17.77 -11.09 4.73
CA PRO A 133 -17.54 -10.48 3.43
C PRO A 133 -18.56 -9.39 3.09
N ILE A 134 -18.18 -8.47 2.21
CA ILE A 134 -19.08 -7.42 1.72
C ILE A 134 -19.54 -7.70 0.29
N GLU A 135 -20.66 -7.05 -0.09
CA GLU A 135 -21.16 -7.01 -1.46
C GLU A 135 -20.80 -5.68 -2.15
N GLU A 136 -21.11 -5.58 -3.46
CA GLU A 136 -20.80 -4.36 -4.23
C GLU A 136 -21.56 -3.13 -3.72
N SER A 137 -22.80 -3.33 -3.24
CA SER A 137 -23.60 -2.29 -2.59
C SER A 137 -22.98 -1.76 -1.31
N ASP A 138 -22.37 -2.65 -0.51
CA ASP A 138 -21.65 -2.25 0.70
C ASP A 138 -20.41 -1.42 0.33
N ALA A 139 -19.67 -1.86 -0.67
CA ALA A 139 -18.49 -1.14 -1.16
C ALA A 139 -18.87 0.26 -1.68
N GLU A 140 -19.98 0.40 -2.40
CA GLU A 140 -20.52 1.70 -2.82
C GLU A 140 -20.85 2.58 -1.62
N ASN A 141 -21.57 2.04 -0.63
CA ASN A 141 -21.96 2.77 0.56
C ASN A 141 -20.71 3.21 1.36
N MET A 142 -19.70 2.35 1.50
CA MET A 142 -18.44 2.70 2.15
C MET A 142 -17.76 3.91 1.50
N ILE A 143 -17.76 3.98 0.16
CA ILE A 143 -17.22 5.11 -0.59
C ILE A 143 -18.07 6.36 -0.37
N GLN A 144 -19.41 6.22 -0.41
CA GLN A 144 -20.33 7.36 -0.27
C GLN A 144 -20.36 7.96 1.13
N GLU A 145 -20.09 7.18 2.16
CA GLU A 145 -20.03 7.61 3.56
C GLU A 145 -18.79 8.45 3.89
N LEU A 146 -17.70 8.36 3.09
CA LEU A 146 -16.53 9.20 3.31
C LEU A 146 -16.87 10.68 3.13
N LYS A 147 -16.51 11.51 4.09
CA LYS A 147 -16.64 12.97 4.04
C LYS A 147 -15.80 13.55 2.90
N THR A 148 -14.65 12.95 2.66
CA THR A 148 -13.66 13.40 1.68
C THR A 148 -13.79 12.69 0.32
N LYS A 149 -14.87 11.95 0.05
CA LYS A 149 -15.10 11.18 -1.19
C LYS A 149 -14.90 11.97 -2.49
N GLN A 150 -15.14 13.28 -2.48
CA GLN A 150 -14.97 14.12 -3.66
C GLN A 150 -13.55 14.03 -4.26
N ILE A 151 -12.55 13.70 -3.45
CA ILE A 151 -11.19 13.46 -3.91
C ILE A 151 -11.12 12.28 -4.90
N LEU A 152 -11.96 11.26 -4.70
CA LEU A 152 -12.04 10.09 -5.59
C LEU A 152 -12.75 10.43 -6.91
N TYR A 153 -13.71 11.35 -6.88
CA TYR A 153 -14.45 11.79 -8.07
C TYR A 153 -13.73 12.88 -8.89
N GLY A 154 -12.59 13.36 -8.38
CA GLY A 154 -11.78 14.39 -9.01
C GLY A 154 -12.17 15.79 -8.57
N VAL A 155 -11.17 16.58 -8.19
CA VAL A 155 -11.30 17.98 -7.77
C VAL A 155 -10.37 18.84 -8.60
N ARG A 156 -10.77 20.09 -8.87
CA ARG A 156 -9.97 21.11 -9.58
C ARG A 156 -9.40 20.64 -10.93
N GLY A 157 -10.22 19.95 -11.74
CA GLY A 157 -9.82 19.48 -13.08
C GLY A 157 -9.03 18.16 -13.11
N GLU A 158 -8.80 17.52 -11.96
CA GLU A 158 -8.25 16.17 -11.92
C GLU A 158 -9.32 15.13 -12.25
N LYS A 159 -8.88 14.02 -12.88
CA LYS A 159 -9.79 12.94 -13.26
C LYS A 159 -10.25 12.16 -12.05
N ALA A 160 -11.48 11.65 -12.11
CA ALA A 160 -11.98 10.64 -11.18
C ALA A 160 -11.15 9.37 -11.25
N VAL A 161 -11.04 8.66 -10.14
CA VAL A 161 -10.51 7.29 -10.12
C VAL A 161 -11.52 6.33 -10.72
N ASN A 162 -11.09 5.12 -11.05
CA ASN A 162 -12.00 4.06 -11.49
C ASN A 162 -12.79 3.51 -10.29
N ILE A 163 -13.94 4.09 -10.00
CA ILE A 163 -14.80 3.72 -8.86
C ILE A 163 -15.23 2.24 -8.94
N ASN A 164 -15.57 1.74 -10.14
CA ASN A 164 -15.96 0.34 -10.29
C ASN A 164 -14.80 -0.63 -9.99
N LEU A 165 -13.57 -0.25 -10.35
CA LEU A 165 -12.39 -1.01 -9.97
C LEU A 165 -12.18 -0.98 -8.45
N LEU A 166 -12.36 0.19 -7.82
CA LEU A 166 -12.24 0.33 -6.37
C LEU A 166 -13.24 -0.56 -5.62
N LYS A 167 -14.52 -0.54 -6.02
CA LYS A 167 -15.57 -1.41 -5.45
C LYS A 167 -15.19 -2.89 -5.54
N ARG A 168 -14.78 -3.34 -6.73
CA ARG A 168 -14.32 -4.74 -6.92
C ARG A 168 -13.16 -5.11 -6.01
N ILE A 169 -12.18 -4.22 -5.84
CA ILE A 169 -11.05 -4.46 -4.94
C ILE A 169 -11.51 -4.56 -3.49
N LEU A 170 -12.41 -3.69 -3.02
CA LEU A 170 -12.96 -3.77 -1.67
C LEU A 170 -13.64 -5.11 -1.42
N VAL A 171 -14.49 -5.56 -2.35
CA VAL A 171 -15.13 -6.88 -2.27
C VAL A 171 -14.08 -8.00 -2.24
N GLN A 172 -13.08 -7.98 -3.13
CA GLN A 172 -12.01 -8.98 -3.18
C GLN A 172 -11.21 -9.04 -1.87
N VAL A 173 -10.85 -7.87 -1.30
CA VAL A 173 -10.14 -7.81 -0.02
C VAL A 173 -10.99 -8.41 1.09
N SER A 174 -12.29 -8.14 1.14
CA SER A 174 -13.20 -8.67 2.16
C SER A 174 -13.35 -10.19 2.13
N LEU A 175 -13.03 -10.83 1.00
CA LEU A 175 -13.05 -12.27 0.84
C LEU A 175 -11.77 -12.97 1.30
N ILE A 176 -10.67 -12.23 1.54
CA ILE A 176 -9.38 -12.81 1.95
C ILE A 176 -9.50 -13.66 3.22
N PRO A 177 -10.23 -13.24 4.28
CA PRO A 177 -10.38 -14.05 5.47
C PRO A 177 -11.07 -15.40 5.27
N LYS A 178 -11.93 -15.54 4.25
CA LYS A 178 -12.51 -16.85 3.90
C LYS A 178 -11.45 -17.84 3.42
N LYS A 179 -10.42 -17.36 2.70
CA LYS A 179 -9.32 -18.18 2.18
C LYS A 179 -8.22 -18.40 3.23
N HIS A 180 -8.04 -17.44 4.13
CA HIS A 180 -6.98 -17.40 5.14
C HIS A 180 -7.57 -17.15 6.53
N LYS A 181 -8.18 -18.19 7.13
CA LYS A 181 -8.92 -18.10 8.40
C LYS A 181 -8.08 -17.65 9.60
N ASN A 182 -6.75 -17.77 9.51
CA ASN A 182 -5.81 -17.37 10.56
C ASN A 182 -5.33 -15.92 10.45
N ILE A 183 -5.87 -15.13 9.51
CA ILE A 183 -5.56 -13.70 9.44
C ILE A 183 -6.16 -12.98 10.66
N GLU A 184 -5.31 -12.21 11.35
CA GLU A 184 -5.71 -11.30 12.43
C GLU A 184 -5.82 -9.86 11.93
N GLU A 185 -4.85 -9.46 11.10
CA GLU A 185 -4.83 -8.13 10.50
C GLU A 185 -4.29 -8.20 9.07
N LEU A 186 -4.84 -7.40 8.18
CA LEU A 186 -4.30 -7.08 6.87
C LEU A 186 -4.37 -5.58 6.69
N ASP A 187 -3.28 -4.96 6.20
CA ASP A 187 -3.21 -3.54 5.92
C ASP A 187 -2.59 -3.34 4.53
N ILE A 188 -3.34 -2.71 3.64
CA ILE A 188 -2.89 -2.21 2.34
C ILE A 188 -2.80 -0.70 2.48
N ASN A 189 -1.59 -0.17 2.67
CA ASN A 189 -1.38 1.24 2.96
C ASN A 189 -0.09 1.78 2.32
N PRO A 190 -0.25 2.43 1.14
CA PRO A 190 -1.49 2.63 0.40
C PRO A 190 -1.75 1.62 -0.72
N LEU A 191 -3.01 1.56 -1.15
CA LEU A 191 -3.38 1.20 -2.52
C LEU A 191 -3.44 2.49 -3.33
N ILE A 192 -2.73 2.55 -4.46
CA ILE A 192 -2.79 3.72 -5.35
C ILE A 192 -3.74 3.41 -6.50
N ILE A 193 -4.71 4.30 -6.72
CA ILE A 193 -5.73 4.14 -7.76
C ILE A 193 -5.84 5.40 -8.62
N ASN A 194 -6.06 5.20 -9.93
CA ASN A 194 -6.36 6.25 -10.90
C ASN A 194 -7.50 5.82 -11.85
N GLU A 195 -7.71 6.54 -12.94
CA GLU A 195 -8.77 6.24 -13.90
C GLU A 195 -8.60 4.90 -14.64
N LYS A 196 -7.39 4.32 -14.65
CA LYS A 196 -7.02 3.12 -15.45
C LYS A 196 -6.72 1.90 -14.61
N GLU A 197 -6.01 2.09 -13.50
CA GLU A 197 -5.45 0.99 -12.71
C GLU A 197 -5.48 1.29 -11.22
N ALA A 198 -5.37 0.22 -10.43
CA ALA A 198 -5.12 0.29 -8.99
C ALA A 198 -4.05 -0.73 -8.63
N LYS A 199 -3.11 -0.35 -7.75
CA LYS A 199 -2.06 -1.26 -7.27
C LYS A 199 -1.75 -1.05 -5.79
N ALA A 200 -1.65 -2.16 -5.06
CA ALA A 200 -1.10 -2.15 -3.71
C ALA A 200 0.41 -1.86 -3.77
N VAL A 201 0.88 -0.91 -2.98
CA VAL A 201 2.31 -0.52 -2.94
C VAL A 201 2.99 -0.78 -1.60
N ASP A 202 2.21 -0.97 -0.56
CA ASP A 202 2.70 -1.49 0.73
C ASP A 202 1.63 -2.39 1.36
N VAL A 203 2.08 -3.54 1.85
CA VAL A 203 1.20 -4.57 2.41
C VAL A 203 1.80 -5.12 3.69
N ARG A 204 0.96 -5.25 4.70
CA ARG A 204 1.28 -5.92 5.97
C ARG A 204 0.18 -6.93 6.28
N VAL A 205 0.58 -8.11 6.74
CA VAL A 205 -0.37 -9.16 7.19
C VAL A 205 0.12 -9.73 8.50
N ALA A 206 -0.77 -9.85 9.47
CA ALA A 206 -0.54 -10.54 10.72
C ALA A 206 -1.47 -11.77 10.81
N VAL A 207 -0.91 -12.90 11.20
CA VAL A 207 -1.65 -14.17 11.39
C VAL A 207 -1.41 -14.75 12.77
N LYS A 208 -2.38 -15.53 13.24
CA LYS A 208 -2.21 -16.41 14.41
C LYS A 208 -1.10 -17.41 14.22
#